data_d18fbe54fa5f71134cd62baa0f9f3b6f
#
_entry.id   d18fbe54fa5f71134cd62baa0f9f3b6f
#
_cell.length_a   1.000
_cell.length_b   1.000
_cell.length_c   1.000
_cell.angle_alpha   90.00
_cell.angle_beta   90.00
_cell.angle_gamma   90.00
#
_symmetry.space_group_name_H-M   'P 1'
#
loop_
_entity.id
_entity.type
_entity.pdbx_description
1 polymer ?
#
loop_
_entity_poly.entity_id
_entity_poly.type
_entity_poly.pdbx_seq_one_letter_code
_entity_poly.pdbx_strand_id
1 'polypeptide(L)'
;LACAAAALLTVAMSACSSDAQPPGQAGAPTGNGVAPVANGASQVAITLTGDDGGSCSLDNGTAAAGPVTFAVTNKSATAITEVELQSNSRILGEKENLAPGLPPVSFTVTLGGGSYQIYCPGAAQEAQNFTVTGQAAAAPSGTAAAVLADGTKGYADYVNGVVDGMVDATNNLKSATDTGDVAKAKAAYALARPFYERIESDVDGFVLPGFQPTDNSGNLDYLIDMRESNLDPAVGWHGFHAIERDLFQSGQITPTTKTLAAELQTNVGTLDKLVKSLTYKPEDLANGAADLLEEVQSN
;
A
#
# COMPACT_ATOMS: atom_id res chain seq x y z
N LEU A 1 63.02 -2.85 -49.10
CA LEU A 1 62.67 -2.86 -47.68
C LEU A 1 61.47 -1.91 -47.45
N ALA A 2 60.26 -2.38 -47.58
CA ALA A 2 59.08 -1.60 -47.48
C ALA A 2 58.20 -2.21 -46.38
N CYS A 3 57.85 -1.42 -45.37
CA CYS A 3 56.82 -1.73 -44.37
C CYS A 3 55.49 -1.25 -44.90
N ALA A 4 54.50 -2.16 -45.00
CA ALA A 4 53.16 -1.84 -45.33
C ALA A 4 52.35 -1.82 -44.00
N ALA A 5 51.69 -0.72 -43.71
CA ALA A 5 50.71 -0.59 -42.57
C ALA A 5 49.32 -0.89 -43.10
N ALA A 6 48.66 -1.88 -42.49
CA ALA A 6 47.26 -2.20 -42.75
C ALA A 6 46.38 -1.50 -41.72
N ALA A 7 45.47 -0.66 -42.18
CA ALA A 7 44.43 -0.03 -41.36
C ALA A 7 43.21 -0.95 -41.30
N LEU A 8 42.84 -1.37 -40.12
CA LEU A 8 41.55 -2.05 -39.84
C LEU A 8 40.45 -1.03 -39.58
N LEU A 9 39.45 -0.97 -40.45
CA LEU A 9 38.19 -0.29 -40.20
C LEU A 9 37.29 -1.23 -39.38
N THR A 10 36.98 -0.85 -38.18
CA THR A 10 35.90 -1.48 -37.39
C THR A 10 34.57 -0.79 -37.69
N VAL A 11 33.65 -1.50 -38.33
CA VAL A 11 32.26 -1.09 -38.51
C VAL A 11 31.50 -1.44 -37.24
N ALA A 12 31.04 -0.43 -36.51
CA ALA A 12 30.12 -0.60 -35.40
C ALA A 12 28.71 -0.79 -35.95
N MET A 13 28.16 -1.99 -35.83
CA MET A 13 26.74 -2.26 -36.07
C MET A 13 25.97 -1.89 -34.82
N SER A 14 25.19 -0.81 -34.88
CA SER A 14 24.18 -0.49 -33.90
C SER A 14 22.98 -1.43 -34.11
N ALA A 15 22.86 -2.44 -33.28
CA ALA A 15 21.65 -3.25 -33.20
C ALA A 15 20.63 -2.50 -32.33
N CYS A 16 19.56 -1.96 -32.92
CA CYS A 16 18.36 -1.59 -32.23
C CYS A 16 17.62 -2.89 -31.86
N SER A 17 17.76 -3.34 -30.61
CA SER A 17 16.86 -4.34 -30.02
C SER A 17 15.68 -3.57 -29.38
N SER A 18 14.53 -3.66 -30.00
CA SER A 18 13.27 -3.31 -29.37
C SER A 18 12.89 -4.48 -28.45
N ASP A 19 13.30 -4.41 -27.19
CA ASP A 19 12.84 -5.32 -26.16
C ASP A 19 11.38 -4.99 -25.83
N ALA A 20 10.49 -5.87 -26.23
CA ALA A 20 9.11 -5.88 -25.75
C ALA A 20 9.12 -6.30 -24.27
N GLN A 21 8.78 -5.39 -23.39
CA GLN A 21 8.72 -5.60 -21.95
C GLN A 21 7.57 -6.58 -21.63
N PRO A 22 7.78 -7.60 -20.79
CA PRO A 22 6.71 -8.48 -20.36
C PRO A 22 5.70 -7.69 -19.49
N PRO A 23 4.39 -8.01 -19.55
CA PRO A 23 3.38 -7.34 -18.75
C PRO A 23 3.65 -7.58 -17.25
N GLY A 24 3.74 -6.50 -16.47
CA GLY A 24 3.89 -6.52 -15.01
C GLY A 24 5.27 -6.12 -14.45
N GLN A 25 6.22 -5.64 -15.25
CA GLN A 25 7.46 -5.08 -14.72
C GLN A 25 7.31 -3.57 -14.48
N ALA A 26 7.64 -3.15 -13.24
CA ALA A 26 7.76 -1.74 -12.91
C ALA A 26 8.75 -1.04 -13.85
N GLY A 27 8.40 0.13 -14.36
CA GLY A 27 9.25 0.89 -15.27
C GLY A 27 10.50 1.47 -14.60
N ALA A 28 11.44 1.89 -15.42
CA ALA A 28 12.54 2.70 -14.93
C ALA A 28 12.01 4.07 -14.49
N PRO A 29 12.54 4.64 -13.38
CA PRO A 29 12.18 5.98 -12.96
C PRO A 29 12.50 6.99 -14.06
N THR A 30 11.66 8.01 -14.20
CA THR A 30 11.84 9.07 -15.21
C THR A 30 13.03 9.97 -14.91
N GLY A 31 13.50 10.02 -13.65
CA GLY A 31 14.68 10.75 -13.21
C GLY A 31 15.89 9.83 -12.97
N ASN A 32 17.04 10.18 -13.52
CA ASN A 32 18.28 9.41 -13.41
C ASN A 32 19.24 9.87 -12.30
N GLY A 33 18.79 10.76 -11.41
CA GLY A 33 19.60 11.36 -10.37
C GLY A 33 19.44 10.70 -9.00
N VAL A 34 20.37 11.03 -8.08
CA VAL A 34 20.22 10.79 -6.66
C VAL A 34 19.52 12.00 -6.06
N ALA A 35 18.48 11.79 -5.27
CA ALA A 35 17.70 12.83 -4.63
C ALA A 35 18.58 13.75 -3.76
N PRO A 36 18.49 15.08 -3.91
CA PRO A 36 19.24 16.02 -3.08
C PRO A 36 18.77 15.95 -1.64
N VAL A 37 19.68 16.18 -0.68
CA VAL A 37 19.34 16.25 0.74
C VAL A 37 19.06 17.69 1.13
N ALA A 38 17.87 17.93 1.70
CA ALA A 38 17.49 19.21 2.30
C ALA A 38 16.71 18.96 3.60
N ASN A 39 16.90 19.81 4.59
CA ASN A 39 16.26 19.71 5.92
C ASN A 39 16.43 18.33 6.59
N GLY A 40 17.54 17.64 6.31
CA GLY A 40 17.85 16.33 6.90
C GLY A 40 17.20 15.14 6.20
N ALA A 41 16.48 15.34 5.09
CA ALA A 41 15.85 14.29 4.29
C ALA A 41 16.23 14.38 2.82
N SER A 42 16.34 13.24 2.13
CA SER A 42 16.39 13.18 0.67
C SER A 42 15.06 13.69 0.10
N GLN A 43 15.11 14.57 -0.92
CA GLN A 43 13.91 15.19 -1.50
C GLN A 43 13.60 14.57 -2.85
N VAL A 44 12.42 13.99 -3.02
CA VAL A 44 11.91 13.41 -4.26
C VAL A 44 10.63 14.13 -4.64
N ALA A 45 10.58 14.72 -5.84
CA ALA A 45 9.36 15.31 -6.36
C ALA A 45 8.62 14.31 -7.27
N ILE A 46 7.33 14.13 -7.00
CA ILE A 46 6.43 13.32 -7.82
C ILE A 46 5.43 14.25 -8.49
N THR A 47 5.35 14.18 -9.82
CA THR A 47 4.44 15.00 -10.60
C THR A 47 3.43 14.12 -11.33
N LEU A 48 2.14 14.38 -11.11
CA LEU A 48 1.03 13.71 -11.78
C LEU A 48 0.50 14.62 -12.89
N THR A 49 0.37 14.08 -14.12
CA THR A 49 -0.10 14.84 -15.29
C THR A 49 -0.92 13.95 -16.22
N GLY A 50 -1.79 14.58 -17.02
CA GLY A 50 -2.57 13.95 -18.09
C GLY A 50 -3.95 13.52 -17.63
N ASP A 51 -4.81 13.25 -18.65
CA ASP A 51 -6.16 12.72 -18.48
C ASP A 51 -6.11 11.18 -18.40
N ASP A 52 -7.04 10.46 -18.99
CA ASP A 52 -7.11 8.98 -19.00
C ASP A 52 -5.74 8.34 -19.26
N GLY A 53 -5.28 7.49 -18.33
CA GLY A 53 -3.96 6.88 -18.39
C GLY A 53 -2.82 7.86 -18.18
N GLY A 54 -2.98 8.82 -17.29
CA GLY A 54 -2.02 9.86 -16.96
C GLY A 54 -0.63 9.35 -16.58
N SER A 55 0.29 10.28 -16.37
CA SER A 55 1.69 9.99 -16.02
C SER A 55 1.98 10.35 -14.57
N CYS A 56 2.58 9.42 -13.86
CA CYS A 56 3.22 9.64 -12.57
C CYS A 56 4.73 9.67 -12.80
N SER A 57 5.41 10.77 -12.52
CA SER A 57 6.82 10.96 -12.83
C SER A 57 7.64 11.41 -11.63
N LEU A 58 8.76 10.72 -11.37
CA LEU A 58 9.73 11.06 -10.34
C LEU A 58 10.85 11.91 -10.95
N ASP A 59 11.29 12.94 -10.23
CA ASP A 59 12.48 13.71 -10.60
C ASP A 59 13.78 12.94 -10.31
N ASN A 60 13.78 12.08 -9.27
CA ASN A 60 14.90 11.24 -8.89
C ASN A 60 14.42 9.83 -8.53
N GLY A 61 14.99 8.81 -9.15
CA GLY A 61 14.68 7.39 -8.88
C GLY A 61 15.56 6.75 -7.81
N THR A 62 16.45 7.53 -7.19
CA THR A 62 17.38 7.02 -6.17
C THR A 62 17.53 8.03 -5.03
N ALA A 63 17.62 7.53 -3.79
CA ALA A 63 17.90 8.33 -2.59
C ALA A 63 19.00 7.69 -1.73
N ALA A 64 19.56 8.47 -0.81
CA ALA A 64 20.39 7.93 0.26
C ALA A 64 19.51 7.36 1.37
N ALA A 65 19.99 6.31 2.06
CA ALA A 65 19.31 5.75 3.23
C ALA A 65 19.17 6.78 4.36
N GLY A 66 18.02 6.79 5.00
CA GLY A 66 17.61 7.77 6.00
C GLY A 66 16.21 8.31 5.67
N PRO A 67 15.84 9.48 6.22
CA PRO A 67 14.58 10.12 5.89
C PRO A 67 14.53 10.51 4.40
N VAL A 68 13.43 10.15 3.73
CA VAL A 68 13.12 10.51 2.35
C VAL A 68 11.76 11.18 2.34
N THR A 69 11.70 12.41 1.84
CA THR A 69 10.47 13.18 1.66
C THR A 69 10.03 13.08 0.21
N PHE A 70 8.82 12.64 -0.01
CA PHE A 70 8.15 12.60 -1.30
C PHE A 70 7.18 13.78 -1.36
N ALA A 71 7.40 14.71 -2.29
CA ALA A 71 6.54 15.85 -2.51
C ALA A 71 5.69 15.63 -3.77
N VAL A 72 4.39 15.43 -3.60
CA VAL A 72 3.46 15.09 -4.68
C VAL A 72 2.74 16.33 -5.17
N THR A 73 2.73 16.54 -6.46
CA THR A 73 1.99 17.61 -7.13
C THR A 73 1.13 17.05 -8.25
N ASN A 74 -0.18 17.11 -8.11
CA ASN A 74 -1.09 16.79 -9.20
C ASN A 74 -1.37 18.05 -10.04
N LYS A 75 -0.78 18.11 -11.23
CA LYS A 75 -0.98 19.24 -12.16
C LYS A 75 -2.24 19.12 -13.01
N SER A 76 -2.58 17.90 -13.45
CA SER A 76 -3.69 17.69 -14.38
C SER A 76 -4.20 16.25 -14.46
N ALA A 77 -3.66 15.31 -13.67
CA ALA A 77 -4.11 13.93 -13.70
C ALA A 77 -5.48 13.77 -13.04
N THR A 78 -6.48 13.34 -13.80
CA THR A 78 -7.85 13.13 -13.30
C THR A 78 -8.09 11.68 -12.85
N ALA A 79 -7.30 10.74 -13.37
CA ALA A 79 -7.40 9.31 -13.03
C ALA A 79 -6.47 8.88 -11.90
N ILE A 80 -5.46 9.71 -11.54
CA ILE A 80 -4.48 9.39 -10.49
C ILE A 80 -4.83 10.23 -9.26
N THR A 81 -5.43 9.62 -8.27
CA THR A 81 -5.89 10.27 -7.04
C THR A 81 -5.05 9.92 -5.83
N GLU A 82 -4.05 9.05 -6.01
CA GLU A 82 -3.26 8.47 -4.94
C GLU A 82 -1.82 8.22 -5.39
N VAL A 83 -0.88 8.27 -4.45
CA VAL A 83 0.52 7.87 -4.62
C VAL A 83 0.99 7.13 -3.38
N GLU A 84 1.49 5.92 -3.56
CA GLU A 84 1.97 5.06 -2.50
C GLU A 84 3.48 4.78 -2.64
N LEU A 85 4.17 4.62 -1.52
CA LEU A 85 5.49 4.00 -1.42
C LEU A 85 5.33 2.59 -0.89
N GLN A 86 5.69 1.60 -1.68
CA GLN A 86 5.51 0.19 -1.34
C GLN A 86 6.84 -0.56 -1.17
N SER A 87 6.86 -1.55 -0.28
CA SER A 87 7.91 -2.56 -0.17
C SER A 87 7.38 -3.84 0.47
N ASN A 88 7.73 -4.99 -0.09
CA ASN A 88 7.34 -6.32 0.44
C ASN A 88 5.83 -6.46 0.66
N SER A 89 5.04 -6.01 -0.30
CA SER A 89 3.57 -6.03 -0.24
C SER A 89 2.98 -5.22 0.93
N ARG A 90 3.65 -4.15 1.33
CA ARG A 90 3.16 -3.17 2.32
C ARG A 90 3.28 -1.78 1.76
N ILE A 91 2.30 -0.95 2.07
CA ILE A 91 2.37 0.49 1.94
C ILE A 91 3.18 1.02 3.12
N LEU A 92 4.20 1.82 2.85
CA LEU A 92 5.09 2.42 3.84
C LEU A 92 4.78 3.90 4.08
N GLY A 93 3.96 4.48 3.25
CA GLY A 93 3.47 5.85 3.30
C GLY A 93 2.82 6.20 1.98
N GLU A 94 1.83 7.08 2.03
CA GLU A 94 0.99 7.42 0.88
C GLU A 94 0.43 8.84 0.98
N LYS A 95 -0.19 9.28 -0.10
CA LYS A 95 -1.07 10.45 -0.16
C LYS A 95 -2.22 10.17 -1.09
N GLU A 96 -3.40 10.37 -0.55
CA GLU A 96 -4.68 10.23 -1.23
C GLU A 96 -5.32 11.58 -1.59
N ASN A 97 -6.49 11.52 -2.23
CA ASN A 97 -7.32 12.69 -2.57
C ASN A 97 -6.59 13.75 -3.40
N LEU A 98 -5.69 13.31 -4.28
CA LEU A 98 -4.81 14.14 -5.09
C LEU A 98 -5.53 14.77 -6.29
N ALA A 99 -6.47 15.66 -6.06
CA ALA A 99 -7.19 16.34 -7.17
C ALA A 99 -6.26 17.33 -7.92
N PRO A 100 -6.45 17.47 -9.26
CA PRO A 100 -5.69 18.42 -10.06
C PRO A 100 -5.79 19.86 -9.55
N GLY A 101 -4.65 20.55 -9.49
CA GLY A 101 -4.58 21.96 -9.12
C GLY A 101 -4.63 22.25 -7.62
N LEU A 102 -4.71 21.25 -6.78
CA LEU A 102 -4.52 21.40 -5.34
C LEU A 102 -3.05 21.74 -5.00
N PRO A 103 -2.78 22.37 -3.85
CA PRO A 103 -1.42 22.57 -3.36
C PRO A 103 -0.65 21.25 -3.27
N PRO A 104 0.68 21.27 -3.48
CA PRO A 104 1.51 20.09 -3.27
C PRO A 104 1.37 19.56 -1.83
N VAL A 105 1.34 18.24 -1.70
CA VAL A 105 1.36 17.53 -0.42
C VAL A 105 2.63 16.69 -0.30
N SER A 106 3.02 16.30 0.90
CA SER A 106 4.21 15.49 1.08
C SER A 106 4.08 14.51 2.24
N PHE A 107 4.81 13.41 2.14
CA PHE A 107 5.02 12.46 3.23
C PHE A 107 6.50 12.13 3.35
N THR A 108 6.95 11.73 4.54
CA THR A 108 8.35 11.41 4.82
C THR A 108 8.45 10.05 5.48
N VAL A 109 9.28 9.18 4.91
CA VAL A 109 9.51 7.83 5.43
C VAL A 109 11.01 7.63 5.65
N THR A 110 11.40 6.98 6.75
CA THR A 110 12.79 6.60 6.99
C THR A 110 13.08 5.26 6.33
N LEU A 111 13.92 5.27 5.29
CA LEU A 111 14.19 4.12 4.45
C LEU A 111 15.61 3.58 4.67
N GLY A 112 15.74 2.26 4.76
CA GLY A 112 17.00 1.55 4.64
C GLY A 112 17.44 1.38 3.19
N GLY A 113 18.69 0.93 2.95
CA GLY A 113 19.13 0.55 1.61
C GLY A 113 18.31 -0.63 1.07
N GLY A 114 17.83 -0.50 -0.16
CA GLY A 114 16.98 -1.52 -0.78
C GLY A 114 16.24 -1.03 -2.00
N SER A 115 15.36 -1.90 -2.52
CA SER A 115 14.45 -1.60 -3.63
C SER A 115 13.05 -1.39 -3.08
N TYR A 116 12.42 -0.34 -3.56
CA TYR A 116 11.07 0.11 -3.23
C TYR A 116 10.31 0.34 -4.53
N GLN A 117 9.02 0.60 -4.41
CA GLN A 117 8.16 0.91 -5.54
C GLN A 117 7.33 2.14 -5.22
N ILE A 118 7.30 3.10 -6.13
CA ILE A 118 6.26 4.15 -6.13
C ILE A 118 5.13 3.63 -6.99
N TYR A 119 3.95 3.57 -6.41
CA TYR A 119 2.74 3.12 -7.07
C TYR A 119 1.75 4.29 -7.18
N CYS A 120 1.19 4.47 -8.38
CA CYS A 120 0.27 5.54 -8.71
C CYS A 120 -0.91 4.91 -9.46
N PRO A 121 -1.96 4.47 -8.77
CA PRO A 121 -3.14 3.86 -9.38
C PRO A 121 -3.73 4.77 -10.46
N GLY A 122 -4.12 4.20 -11.60
CA GLY A 122 -4.70 4.93 -12.73
C GLY A 122 -3.69 5.61 -13.67
N ALA A 123 -2.38 5.50 -13.40
CA ALA A 123 -1.36 5.93 -14.35
C ALA A 123 -1.19 4.91 -15.48
N ALA A 124 -0.78 5.35 -16.67
CA ALA A 124 -0.45 4.45 -17.79
C ALA A 124 0.64 3.44 -17.42
N GLN A 125 1.53 3.82 -16.52
CA GLN A 125 2.51 2.98 -15.85
C GLN A 125 2.38 3.22 -14.36
N GLU A 126 1.63 2.37 -13.69
CA GLU A 126 1.26 2.55 -12.29
C GLU A 126 2.44 2.40 -11.34
N ALA A 127 3.36 1.46 -11.62
CA ALA A 127 4.45 1.13 -10.72
C ALA A 127 5.81 1.56 -11.28
N GLN A 128 6.63 2.23 -10.45
CA GLN A 128 7.98 2.66 -10.76
C GLN A 128 8.96 2.21 -9.70
N ASN A 129 10.14 1.71 -10.11
CA ASN A 129 11.19 1.33 -9.19
C ASN A 129 11.80 2.57 -8.52
N PHE A 130 11.98 2.50 -7.22
CA PHE A 130 12.72 3.47 -6.43
C PHE A 130 13.82 2.76 -5.63
N THR A 131 15.05 3.26 -5.69
CA THR A 131 16.20 2.61 -5.06
C THR A 131 16.77 3.49 -3.95
N VAL A 132 16.99 2.90 -2.79
CA VAL A 132 17.69 3.56 -1.68
C VAL A 132 19.07 2.94 -1.51
N THR A 133 20.11 3.78 -1.49
CA THR A 133 21.52 3.35 -1.38
C THR A 133 22.09 3.67 -0.01
N GLY A 134 22.99 2.81 0.49
CA GLY A 134 23.62 2.96 1.80
C GLY A 134 22.91 2.19 2.89
N GLN A 135 23.33 2.40 4.13
CA GLN A 135 22.68 1.85 5.32
C GLN A 135 21.98 2.99 6.05
N ALA A 136 20.78 2.74 6.55
CA ALA A 136 20.11 3.69 7.45
C ALA A 136 21.02 3.98 8.64
N ALA A 137 20.90 5.16 9.22
CA ALA A 137 21.57 5.51 10.46
C ALA A 137 21.32 4.41 11.51
N ALA A 138 22.33 4.13 12.33
CA ALA A 138 22.16 3.16 13.41
C ALA A 138 20.96 3.57 14.28
N ALA A 139 20.15 2.58 14.64
CA ALA A 139 19.03 2.81 15.55
C ALA A 139 19.50 3.54 16.83
N PRO A 140 18.64 4.38 17.44
CA PRO A 140 18.96 5.01 18.70
C PRO A 140 19.52 4.00 19.72
N SER A 141 20.48 4.38 20.54
CA SER A 141 21.05 3.53 21.56
C SER A 141 20.83 4.11 22.96
N GLY A 142 20.91 3.28 23.99
CA GLY A 142 20.72 3.69 25.38
C GLY A 142 19.26 3.69 25.83
N THR A 143 18.93 4.52 26.82
CA THR A 143 17.62 4.52 27.50
C THR A 143 16.47 4.87 26.55
N ALA A 144 16.67 5.78 25.61
CA ALA A 144 15.64 6.15 24.63
C ALA A 144 15.30 4.96 23.72
N ALA A 145 16.32 4.22 23.24
CA ALA A 145 16.10 3.04 22.42
C ALA A 145 15.31 1.95 23.18
N ALA A 146 15.60 1.75 24.46
CA ALA A 146 14.88 0.77 25.28
C ALA A 146 13.40 1.17 25.44
N VAL A 147 13.11 2.45 25.71
CA VAL A 147 11.71 2.93 25.81
C VAL A 147 10.97 2.78 24.48
N LEU A 148 11.62 3.12 23.36
CA LEU A 148 11.02 2.96 22.04
C LEU A 148 10.76 1.49 21.69
N ALA A 149 11.70 0.59 22.02
CA ALA A 149 11.53 -0.85 21.82
C ALA A 149 10.38 -1.43 22.67
N ASP A 150 10.25 -1.00 23.92
CA ASP A 150 9.15 -1.41 24.80
C ASP A 150 7.79 -0.89 24.24
N GLY A 151 7.74 0.37 23.76
CA GLY A 151 6.56 0.94 23.13
C GLY A 151 6.16 0.17 21.86
N THR A 152 7.12 -0.11 20.99
CA THR A 152 6.91 -0.87 19.76
C THR A 152 6.42 -2.30 20.04
N LYS A 153 7.01 -2.96 21.06
CA LYS A 153 6.53 -4.27 21.49
C LYS A 153 5.10 -4.21 22.02
N GLY A 154 4.79 -3.22 22.87
CA GLY A 154 3.45 -3.04 23.42
C GLY A 154 2.41 -2.80 22.33
N TYR A 155 2.78 -2.07 21.29
CA TYR A 155 1.92 -1.86 20.12
C TYR A 155 1.70 -3.16 19.33
N ALA A 156 2.75 -3.93 19.06
CA ALA A 156 2.63 -5.23 18.40
C ALA A 156 1.71 -6.18 19.19
N ASP A 157 1.85 -6.23 20.51
CA ASP A 157 0.98 -7.03 21.39
C ASP A 157 -0.49 -6.53 21.31
N TYR A 158 -0.70 -5.21 21.20
CA TYR A 158 -2.05 -4.62 21.02
C TYR A 158 -2.66 -5.04 19.68
N VAL A 159 -1.96 -4.86 18.56
CA VAL A 159 -2.47 -5.22 17.22
C VAL A 159 -2.79 -6.70 17.14
N ASN A 160 -1.89 -7.57 17.63
CA ASN A 160 -2.14 -9.01 17.70
C ASN A 160 -3.42 -9.33 18.51
N GLY A 161 -3.61 -8.69 19.65
CA GLY A 161 -4.82 -8.87 20.47
C GLY A 161 -6.10 -8.39 19.77
N VAL A 162 -6.03 -7.30 19.00
CA VAL A 162 -7.15 -6.81 18.18
C VAL A 162 -7.51 -7.81 17.09
N VAL A 163 -6.52 -8.34 16.37
CA VAL A 163 -6.75 -9.34 15.31
C VAL A 163 -7.28 -10.66 15.87
N ASP A 164 -6.77 -11.14 17.01
CA ASP A 164 -7.33 -12.32 17.68
C ASP A 164 -8.83 -12.11 18.01
N GLY A 165 -9.18 -10.94 18.55
CA GLY A 165 -10.57 -10.57 18.81
C GLY A 165 -11.43 -10.47 17.54
N MET A 166 -10.85 -10.00 16.44
CA MET A 166 -11.50 -9.94 15.13
C MET A 166 -11.80 -11.33 14.58
N VAL A 167 -10.86 -12.28 14.69
CA VAL A 167 -11.07 -13.68 14.30
C VAL A 167 -12.25 -14.26 15.06
N ASP A 168 -12.32 -14.09 16.37
CA ASP A 168 -13.43 -14.58 17.18
C ASP A 168 -14.77 -13.92 16.82
N ALA A 169 -14.75 -12.61 16.60
CA ALA A 169 -15.95 -11.84 16.25
C ALA A 169 -16.49 -12.20 14.86
N THR A 170 -15.60 -12.41 13.86
CA THR A 170 -16.02 -12.85 12.52
C THR A 170 -16.51 -14.30 12.51
N ASN A 171 -15.94 -15.18 13.34
CA ASN A 171 -16.46 -16.52 13.57
C ASN A 171 -17.90 -16.48 14.10
N ASN A 172 -18.18 -15.58 15.06
CA ASN A 172 -19.49 -15.37 15.62
C ASN A 172 -20.45 -14.77 14.59
N LEU A 173 -20.01 -13.78 13.80
CA LEU A 173 -20.80 -13.20 12.71
C LEU A 173 -21.21 -14.25 11.69
N LYS A 174 -20.26 -15.07 11.23
CA LYS A 174 -20.56 -16.18 10.31
C LYS A 174 -21.58 -17.16 10.91
N SER A 175 -21.36 -17.58 12.14
CA SER A 175 -22.27 -18.49 12.83
C SER A 175 -23.69 -17.91 12.96
N ALA A 176 -23.81 -16.62 13.30
CA ALA A 176 -25.10 -15.93 13.38
C ALA A 176 -25.77 -15.86 11.99
N THR A 177 -25.00 -15.54 10.94
CA THR A 177 -25.49 -15.48 9.55
C THR A 177 -25.99 -16.85 9.08
N ASP A 178 -25.30 -17.94 9.42
CA ASP A 178 -25.68 -19.31 9.06
C ASP A 178 -27.06 -19.71 9.63
N THR A 179 -27.45 -19.17 10.81
CA THR A 179 -28.76 -19.43 11.40
C THR A 179 -29.92 -18.85 10.58
N GLY A 180 -29.67 -17.82 9.75
CA GLY A 180 -30.69 -17.07 9.02
C GLY A 180 -31.43 -16.05 9.90
N ASP A 181 -31.03 -15.85 11.17
CA ASP A 181 -31.61 -14.89 12.08
C ASP A 181 -30.96 -13.51 11.86
N VAL A 182 -31.67 -12.62 11.17
CA VAL A 182 -31.18 -11.28 10.81
C VAL A 182 -30.86 -10.45 12.07
N ALA A 183 -31.63 -10.57 13.14
CA ALA A 183 -31.39 -9.80 14.35
C ALA A 183 -30.09 -10.23 15.06
N LYS A 184 -29.83 -11.53 15.13
CA LYS A 184 -28.56 -12.06 15.64
C LYS A 184 -27.38 -11.68 14.76
N ALA A 185 -27.53 -11.76 13.46
CA ALA A 185 -26.48 -11.38 12.51
C ALA A 185 -26.12 -9.88 12.62
N LYS A 186 -27.13 -8.99 12.74
CA LYS A 186 -26.91 -7.56 12.99
C LYS A 186 -26.15 -7.29 14.29
N ALA A 187 -26.53 -7.98 15.36
CA ALA A 187 -25.84 -7.84 16.65
C ALA A 187 -24.38 -8.32 16.57
N ALA A 188 -24.13 -9.45 15.90
CA ALA A 188 -22.79 -9.96 15.70
C ALA A 188 -21.95 -9.06 14.78
N TYR A 189 -22.54 -8.48 13.73
CA TYR A 189 -21.90 -7.50 12.84
C TYR A 189 -21.41 -6.28 13.63
N ALA A 190 -22.27 -5.68 14.44
CA ALA A 190 -21.93 -4.51 15.23
C ALA A 190 -20.78 -4.74 16.22
N LEU A 191 -20.55 -5.99 16.64
CA LEU A 191 -19.42 -6.37 17.48
C LEU A 191 -18.15 -6.68 16.67
N ALA A 192 -18.27 -7.14 15.43
CA ALA A 192 -17.14 -7.55 14.62
C ALA A 192 -16.49 -6.35 13.87
N ARG A 193 -17.29 -5.46 13.30
CA ARG A 193 -16.84 -4.35 12.46
C ARG A 193 -15.77 -3.46 13.11
N PRO A 194 -15.90 -3.04 14.39
CA PRO A 194 -14.96 -2.11 15.02
C PRO A 194 -13.53 -2.65 15.21
N PHE A 195 -13.30 -3.94 15.02
CA PHE A 195 -11.94 -4.49 15.13
C PHE A 195 -11.08 -4.07 13.95
N TYR A 196 -11.62 -4.06 12.73
CA TYR A 196 -10.87 -3.68 11.53
C TYR A 196 -10.45 -2.21 11.59
N GLU A 197 -11.34 -1.31 11.92
CA GLU A 197 -11.08 0.13 12.06
C GLU A 197 -9.90 0.47 12.98
N ARG A 198 -9.53 -0.42 13.88
CA ARG A 198 -8.44 -0.19 14.84
C ARG A 198 -7.07 -0.57 14.31
N ILE A 199 -7.03 -1.28 13.21
CA ILE A 199 -5.80 -1.85 12.65
C ILE A 199 -5.67 -1.61 11.15
N GLU A 200 -6.63 -0.92 10.52
CA GLU A 200 -6.67 -0.68 9.08
C GLU A 200 -5.32 -0.14 8.58
N SER A 201 -4.79 0.91 9.19
CA SER A 201 -3.50 1.49 8.83
C SER A 201 -2.28 0.58 9.00
N ASP A 202 -2.40 -0.52 9.78
CA ASP A 202 -1.31 -1.48 9.97
C ASP A 202 -1.32 -2.61 8.94
N VAL A 203 -2.47 -2.83 8.30
CA VAL A 203 -2.74 -4.01 7.46
C VAL A 203 -2.98 -3.66 5.99
N ASP A 204 -2.99 -2.40 5.68
CA ASP A 204 -3.07 -1.91 4.32
C ASP A 204 -1.91 -2.43 3.47
N GLY A 205 -2.20 -2.76 2.20
CA GLY A 205 -1.26 -3.40 1.28
C GLY A 205 -1.05 -4.90 1.49
N PHE A 206 -1.68 -5.55 2.48
CA PHE A 206 -1.63 -7.00 2.61
C PHE A 206 -2.46 -7.69 1.53
N VAL A 207 -1.89 -8.79 0.98
CA VAL A 207 -2.50 -9.55 -0.11
C VAL A 207 -2.58 -11.04 0.18
N LEU A 208 -3.49 -11.71 -0.48
CA LEU A 208 -3.50 -13.15 -0.56
C LEU A 208 -2.25 -13.66 -1.30
N PRO A 209 -1.76 -14.88 -0.97
CA PRO A 209 -0.58 -15.43 -1.62
C PRO A 209 -0.69 -15.47 -3.15
N GLY A 210 0.27 -14.86 -3.82
CA GLY A 210 0.37 -14.83 -5.28
C GLY A 210 -0.26 -13.61 -5.95
N PHE A 211 -0.88 -12.72 -5.18
CA PHE A 211 -1.46 -11.48 -5.68
C PHE A 211 -0.53 -10.27 -5.46
N GLN A 212 -0.84 -9.17 -6.10
CA GLN A 212 -0.19 -7.87 -5.90
C GLN A 212 -1.14 -6.94 -5.14
N PRO A 213 -0.66 -5.93 -4.40
CA PRO A 213 -1.53 -4.95 -3.70
C PRO A 213 -2.52 -4.24 -4.61
N THR A 214 -2.15 -4.09 -5.87
CA THR A 214 -2.95 -3.46 -6.93
C THR A 214 -4.05 -4.33 -7.51
N ASP A 215 -4.12 -5.60 -7.12
CA ASP A 215 -5.12 -6.55 -7.60
C ASP A 215 -6.19 -6.75 -6.52
N ASN A 216 -7.30 -6.04 -6.66
CA ASN A 216 -8.43 -6.09 -5.73
C ASN A 216 -9.00 -7.50 -5.50
N SER A 217 -8.77 -8.43 -6.43
CA SER A 217 -9.17 -9.83 -6.25
C SER A 217 -8.33 -10.58 -5.19
N GLY A 218 -7.20 -10.00 -4.79
CA GLY A 218 -6.31 -10.53 -3.76
C GLY A 218 -5.93 -9.52 -2.68
N ASN A 219 -6.26 -8.25 -2.81
CA ASN A 219 -6.03 -7.23 -1.80
C ASN A 219 -6.93 -7.48 -0.57
N LEU A 220 -6.33 -7.68 0.60
CA LEU A 220 -7.08 -8.05 1.81
C LEU A 220 -7.91 -6.91 2.36
N ASP A 221 -7.49 -5.66 2.20
CA ASP A 221 -8.31 -4.50 2.56
C ASP A 221 -9.61 -4.50 1.74
N TYR A 222 -9.50 -4.57 0.40
CA TYR A 222 -10.66 -4.68 -0.46
C TYR A 222 -11.56 -5.86 -0.09
N LEU A 223 -10.98 -7.04 0.14
CA LEU A 223 -11.75 -8.26 0.44
C LEU A 223 -12.38 -8.28 1.85
N ILE A 224 -11.93 -7.39 2.74
CA ILE A 224 -12.46 -7.27 4.12
C ILE A 224 -13.36 -6.05 4.26
N ASP A 225 -12.99 -4.91 3.66
CA ASP A 225 -13.61 -3.61 3.96
C ASP A 225 -13.98 -2.74 2.75
N MET A 226 -13.97 -3.25 1.52
CA MET A 226 -14.32 -2.45 0.34
C MET A 226 -15.62 -1.66 0.56
N ARG A 227 -15.59 -0.39 0.18
CA ARG A 227 -16.72 0.55 0.25
C ARG A 227 -17.36 0.70 -1.14
N GLU A 228 -18.60 1.17 -1.19
CA GLU A 228 -19.28 1.41 -2.47
C GLU A 228 -18.52 2.43 -3.34
N SER A 229 -17.83 3.38 -2.72
CA SER A 229 -17.04 4.41 -3.41
C SER A 229 -15.83 3.87 -4.16
N ASN A 230 -15.26 2.74 -3.72
CA ASN A 230 -14.13 2.07 -4.35
C ASN A 230 -14.48 0.72 -4.99
N LEU A 231 -15.76 0.49 -5.30
CA LEU A 231 -16.23 -0.75 -5.92
C LEU A 231 -15.55 -1.00 -7.26
N ASP A 232 -14.78 -2.08 -7.34
CA ASP A 232 -14.25 -2.62 -8.58
C ASP A 232 -15.32 -3.53 -9.25
N PRO A 233 -15.86 -3.17 -10.43
CA PRO A 233 -16.89 -3.99 -11.08
C PRO A 233 -16.39 -5.37 -11.53
N ALA A 234 -15.08 -5.59 -11.68
CA ALA A 234 -14.51 -6.87 -12.05
C ALA A 234 -14.45 -7.86 -10.88
N VAL A 235 -14.32 -7.33 -9.65
CA VAL A 235 -14.24 -8.13 -8.42
C VAL A 235 -15.58 -8.19 -7.71
N GLY A 236 -16.25 -7.06 -7.54
CA GLY A 236 -17.58 -6.96 -6.93
C GLY A 236 -17.55 -6.71 -5.43
N TRP A 237 -18.70 -6.93 -4.79
CA TRP A 237 -18.90 -6.70 -3.37
C TRP A 237 -18.33 -7.80 -2.50
N HIS A 238 -17.50 -7.45 -1.51
CA HIS A 238 -16.89 -8.33 -0.52
C HIS A 238 -16.95 -7.73 0.90
N GLY A 239 -16.51 -8.49 1.86
CA GLY A 239 -16.21 -8.05 3.21
C GLY A 239 -17.41 -7.57 4.03
N PHE A 240 -17.08 -6.69 4.99
CA PHE A 240 -18.06 -6.18 5.95
C PHE A 240 -19.19 -5.40 5.27
N HIS A 241 -18.90 -4.48 4.37
CA HIS A 241 -19.93 -3.64 3.76
C HIS A 241 -20.88 -4.40 2.83
N ALA A 242 -20.44 -5.47 2.20
CA ALA A 242 -21.33 -6.37 1.47
C ALA A 242 -22.35 -7.04 2.40
N ILE A 243 -21.90 -7.51 3.57
CA ILE A 243 -22.77 -8.12 4.59
C ILE A 243 -23.69 -7.05 5.21
N GLU A 244 -23.15 -5.85 5.48
CA GLU A 244 -23.91 -4.72 6.00
C GLU A 244 -25.08 -4.36 5.09
N ARG A 245 -24.84 -4.21 3.79
CA ARG A 245 -25.86 -3.93 2.79
C ARG A 245 -27.01 -4.98 2.85
N ASP A 246 -26.65 -6.25 2.91
CA ASP A 246 -27.66 -7.32 2.98
C ASP A 246 -28.44 -7.29 4.30
N LEU A 247 -27.76 -7.09 5.44
CA LEU A 247 -28.40 -7.09 6.74
C LEU A 247 -29.22 -5.83 7.00
N PHE A 248 -28.72 -4.64 6.70
CA PHE A 248 -29.31 -3.38 7.15
C PHE A 248 -30.14 -2.67 6.08
N GLN A 249 -29.76 -2.75 4.80
CA GLN A 249 -30.54 -2.19 3.70
C GLN A 249 -31.60 -3.18 3.20
N SER A 250 -31.21 -4.42 2.87
CA SER A 250 -32.12 -5.43 2.36
C SER A 250 -32.92 -6.13 3.47
N GLY A 251 -32.39 -6.18 4.69
CA GLY A 251 -33.01 -6.84 5.83
C GLY A 251 -33.11 -8.37 5.67
N GLN A 252 -32.25 -8.98 4.87
CA GLN A 252 -32.33 -10.41 4.51
C GLN A 252 -30.97 -11.09 4.57
N ILE A 253 -30.98 -12.36 4.92
CA ILE A 253 -29.83 -13.25 4.79
C ILE A 253 -30.12 -14.23 3.64
N THR A 254 -29.36 -14.07 2.56
CA THR A 254 -29.42 -14.92 1.39
C THR A 254 -28.30 -15.98 1.40
N PRO A 255 -28.30 -16.96 0.49
CA PRO A 255 -27.14 -17.81 0.30
C PRO A 255 -25.85 -17.02 0.00
N THR A 256 -25.94 -15.92 -0.75
CA THR A 256 -24.81 -15.01 -1.03
C THR A 256 -24.29 -14.38 0.24
N THR A 257 -25.17 -13.88 1.12
CA THR A 257 -24.76 -13.29 2.41
C THR A 257 -23.98 -14.30 3.28
N LYS A 258 -24.38 -15.59 3.24
CA LYS A 258 -23.66 -16.65 3.95
C LYS A 258 -22.28 -16.94 3.34
N THR A 259 -22.18 -16.88 2.01
CA THR A 259 -20.89 -17.01 1.30
C THR A 259 -19.97 -15.84 1.68
N LEU A 260 -20.45 -14.60 1.63
CA LEU A 260 -19.69 -13.41 2.03
C LEU A 260 -19.17 -13.51 3.47
N ALA A 261 -19.99 -13.99 4.41
CA ALA A 261 -19.57 -14.17 5.79
C ALA A 261 -18.48 -15.26 5.94
N ALA A 262 -18.53 -16.31 5.13
CA ALA A 262 -17.51 -17.36 5.11
C ALA A 262 -16.20 -16.89 4.46
N GLU A 263 -16.28 -16.08 3.42
CA GLU A 263 -15.12 -15.44 2.78
C GLU A 263 -14.46 -14.46 3.73
N LEU A 264 -15.23 -13.59 4.38
CA LEU A 264 -14.72 -12.66 5.41
C LEU A 264 -13.97 -13.41 6.52
N GLN A 265 -14.56 -14.48 7.07
CA GLN A 265 -13.89 -15.34 8.06
C GLN A 265 -12.54 -15.87 7.55
N THR A 266 -12.49 -16.31 6.29
CA THR A 266 -11.25 -16.85 5.68
C THR A 266 -10.19 -15.77 5.49
N ASN A 267 -10.60 -14.60 5.02
CA ASN A 267 -9.70 -13.46 4.78
C ASN A 267 -9.14 -12.91 6.07
N VAL A 268 -9.97 -12.76 7.12
CA VAL A 268 -9.52 -12.38 8.47
C VAL A 268 -8.56 -13.42 9.06
N GLY A 269 -8.79 -14.71 8.84
CA GLY A 269 -7.86 -15.76 9.25
C GLY A 269 -6.53 -15.75 8.48
N THR A 270 -6.50 -15.20 7.26
CA THR A 270 -5.26 -14.95 6.52
C THR A 270 -4.56 -13.71 7.03
N LEU A 271 -5.30 -12.63 7.25
CA LEU A 271 -4.82 -11.40 7.85
C LEU A 271 -4.13 -11.65 9.21
N ASP A 272 -4.75 -12.45 10.08
CA ASP A 272 -4.18 -12.86 11.37
C ASP A 272 -2.77 -13.45 11.24
N LYS A 273 -2.55 -14.32 10.26
CA LYS A 273 -1.23 -14.92 10.03
C LYS A 273 -0.20 -13.91 9.55
N LEU A 274 -0.62 -12.98 8.69
CA LEU A 274 0.25 -11.93 8.14
C LEU A 274 0.65 -10.95 9.23
N VAL A 275 -0.31 -10.47 10.02
CA VAL A 275 -0.08 -9.54 11.14
C VAL A 275 0.90 -10.15 12.15
N LYS A 276 0.74 -11.41 12.53
CA LYS A 276 1.66 -12.10 13.44
C LYS A 276 3.08 -12.27 12.91
N SER A 277 3.30 -12.08 11.62
CA SER A 277 4.63 -12.06 11.01
C SER A 277 5.28 -10.68 10.97
N LEU A 278 4.56 -9.62 11.31
CA LEU A 278 5.07 -8.25 11.29
C LEU A 278 6.12 -8.00 12.38
N THR A 279 7.08 -7.18 12.01
CA THR A 279 8.03 -6.58 12.96
C THR A 279 7.87 -5.08 12.89
N TYR A 280 7.33 -4.49 13.95
CA TYR A 280 7.13 -3.06 14.06
C TYR A 280 8.42 -2.33 14.42
N LYS A 281 8.58 -1.13 13.88
CA LYS A 281 9.63 -0.18 14.23
C LYS A 281 9.01 1.06 14.86
N PRO A 282 9.77 1.84 15.63
CA PRO A 282 9.24 3.09 16.21
C PRO A 282 8.67 4.07 15.17
N GLU A 283 9.24 4.07 13.98
CA GLU A 283 8.81 4.91 12.85
C GLU A 283 7.42 4.51 12.35
N ASP A 284 7.11 3.22 12.33
CA ASP A 284 5.81 2.70 11.85
C ASP A 284 4.66 3.26 12.72
N LEU A 285 4.87 3.37 14.05
CA LEU A 285 3.86 3.92 14.95
C LEU A 285 3.60 5.42 14.70
N ALA A 286 4.68 6.17 14.40
CA ALA A 286 4.57 7.59 14.15
C ALA A 286 3.88 7.87 12.80
N ASN A 287 4.22 7.09 11.78
CA ASN A 287 3.63 7.22 10.45
C ASN A 287 2.15 6.84 10.47
N GLY A 288 1.78 5.68 11.02
CA GLY A 288 0.37 5.27 11.12
C GLY A 288 -0.51 6.26 11.89
N ALA A 289 0.03 6.90 12.94
CA ALA A 289 -0.69 7.96 13.64
C ALA A 289 -0.87 9.23 12.80
N ALA A 290 0.09 9.57 11.95
CA ALA A 290 0.01 10.72 11.05
C ALA A 290 -0.98 10.45 9.91
N ASP A 291 -0.92 9.27 9.31
CA ASP A 291 -1.79 8.84 8.21
C ASP A 291 -3.25 8.81 8.65
N LEU A 292 -3.54 8.26 9.84
CA LEU A 292 -4.89 8.25 10.40
C LEU A 292 -5.45 9.66 10.67
N LEU A 293 -4.61 10.61 11.11
CA LEU A 293 -5.03 12.01 11.29
C LEU A 293 -5.29 12.71 9.95
N GLU A 294 -4.55 12.38 8.91
CA GLU A 294 -4.77 12.91 7.56
C GLU A 294 -6.06 12.37 6.94
N GLU A 295 -6.36 11.09 7.14
CA GLU A 295 -7.61 10.48 6.69
C GLU A 295 -8.82 11.18 7.32
N VAL A 296 -8.78 11.47 8.62
CA VAL A 296 -9.84 12.24 9.32
C VAL A 296 -9.99 13.66 8.77
N GLN A 297 -8.93 14.27 8.23
CA GLN A 297 -8.99 15.61 7.65
C GLN A 297 -9.54 15.61 6.21
N SER A 298 -9.35 14.53 5.48
CA SER A 298 -9.74 14.41 4.06
C SER A 298 -11.16 13.87 3.86
N ASN A 299 -11.75 13.26 4.86
CA ASN A 299 -13.13 12.78 4.92
C ASN A 299 -14.00 13.73 5.74
#